data_bd38a7af55fa2d833f23fce37f790a2e
#
_entry.id   bd38a7af55fa2d833f23fce37f790a2e
#
_cell.length_a   1.000
_cell.length_b   1.000
_cell.length_c   1.000
_cell.angle_alpha   90.00
_cell.angle_beta   90.00
_cell.angle_gamma   90.00
#
_symmetry.space_group_name_H-M   'P 1'
#
loop_
_entity.id
_entity.type
_entity.pdbx_description
1 polymer ?
#
loop_
_entity_poly.entity_id
_entity_poly.type
_entity_poly.pdbx_seq_one_letter_code
_entity_poly.pdbx_strand_id
1 'polypeptide(L)'
;MKPAILRFLCIACISIIISQDLQAQRYRGHYYRYGYGPYRGQRVMHLGGPRLMVPYGGINFYYSNGFYYRPYGSYFRVVAPPIGININILPRGYRRIYVHDVPYYYYGGTYYRPGARNNYEVVDAPLGASVPELPNGARVIVINDQKYYELDGTYYKEEIRGNDEIWYTVVGKDGKLDTDEEYKDDGPVIGDVVNELPADCRTVTLNGNKYYVSPDEVYYEEVAGPHNTIQYRIVGK
;
A
#
# COMPACT_ATOMS: atom_id res chain seq x y z
N MET A 1 43.10 42.77 28.78
CA MET A 1 42.91 41.84 27.62
C MET A 1 42.42 42.66 26.45
N LYS A 2 43.12 42.54 25.31
CA LYS A 2 42.92 43.44 24.17
C LYS A 2 41.61 43.17 23.43
N PRO A 3 40.83 44.18 23.00
CA PRO A 3 39.52 44.02 22.37
C PRO A 3 39.54 43.22 21.05
N ALA A 4 40.71 42.96 20.49
CA ALA A 4 40.90 42.16 19.25
C ALA A 4 40.56 40.67 19.43
N ILE A 5 40.80 40.07 20.59
CA ILE A 5 40.55 38.65 20.85
C ILE A 5 39.04 38.36 20.95
N LEU A 6 38.27 39.29 21.47
CA LEU A 6 36.81 39.15 21.61
C LEU A 6 36.10 39.22 20.26
N ARG A 7 36.65 40.01 19.30
CA ARG A 7 36.08 40.08 17.92
C ARG A 7 36.33 38.81 17.10
N PHE A 8 37.45 38.13 17.27
CA PHE A 8 37.74 36.87 16.61
C PHE A 8 36.87 35.71 17.13
N LEU A 9 36.55 35.73 18.44
CA LEU A 9 35.67 34.71 19.03
C LEU A 9 34.21 34.81 18.49
N CYS A 10 33.70 36.05 18.32
CA CYS A 10 32.37 36.28 17.78
C CYS A 10 32.25 35.85 16.29
N ILE A 11 33.30 36.10 15.50
CA ILE A 11 33.30 35.68 14.07
C ILE A 11 33.37 34.15 13.92
N ALA A 12 34.12 33.45 14.80
CA ALA A 12 34.17 32.01 14.80
C ALA A 12 32.83 31.36 15.21
N CYS A 13 32.10 31.96 16.17
CA CYS A 13 30.78 31.50 16.58
C CYS A 13 29.72 31.71 15.48
N ILE A 14 29.77 32.79 14.73
CA ILE A 14 28.85 33.07 13.62
C ILE A 14 29.08 32.12 12.47
N SER A 15 30.33 31.76 12.18
CA SER A 15 30.65 30.78 11.09
C SER A 15 30.21 29.36 11.44
N ILE A 16 30.13 28.96 12.72
CA ILE A 16 29.65 27.65 13.16
C ILE A 16 28.10 27.59 13.07
N ILE A 17 27.40 28.69 13.31
CA ILE A 17 25.93 28.74 13.20
C ILE A 17 25.48 28.67 11.74
N ILE A 18 26.21 29.28 10.81
CA ILE A 18 25.88 29.27 9.37
C ILE A 18 26.13 27.89 8.74
N SER A 19 27.03 27.06 9.30
CA SER A 19 27.30 25.72 8.77
C SER A 19 26.24 24.66 9.13
N GLN A 20 25.35 24.93 10.07
CA GLN A 20 24.26 24.01 10.44
C GLN A 20 23.02 24.17 9.55
N ASP A 21 22.78 25.35 8.98
CA ASP A 21 21.63 25.58 8.10
C ASP A 21 21.83 25.06 6.67
N LEU A 22 23.04 24.69 6.27
CA LEU A 22 23.34 24.18 4.92
C LEU A 22 23.03 22.70 4.72
N GLN A 23 22.72 21.95 5.81
CA GLN A 23 22.28 20.56 5.71
C GLN A 23 20.76 20.44 5.44
N ALA A 24 19.99 21.46 5.77
CA ALA A 24 18.53 21.46 5.63
C ALA A 24 18.06 21.73 4.18
N GLN A 25 18.90 22.23 3.29
CA GLN A 25 18.50 22.60 1.93
C GLN A 25 18.70 21.50 0.87
N ARG A 26 19.16 20.32 1.24
CA ARG A 26 19.26 19.18 0.31
C ARG A 26 18.04 18.26 0.31
N TYR A 27 16.92 18.67 0.88
CA TYR A 27 15.65 18.05 0.57
C TYR A 27 15.21 18.54 -0.83
N ARG A 28 15.88 18.04 -1.86
CA ARG A 28 15.33 18.07 -3.22
C ARG A 28 13.99 17.38 -3.12
N GLY A 29 12.92 18.15 -3.25
CA GLY A 29 11.58 17.59 -3.31
C GLY A 29 11.61 16.50 -4.38
N HIS A 30 11.50 15.26 -3.93
CA HIS A 30 11.39 14.14 -4.85
C HIS A 30 10.03 14.29 -5.52
N TYR A 31 10.05 14.70 -6.79
CA TYR A 31 8.84 14.71 -7.60
C TYR A 31 8.44 13.26 -7.78
N TYR A 32 7.32 12.88 -7.18
CA TYR A 32 6.74 11.56 -7.38
C TYR A 32 6.49 11.34 -8.86
N ARG A 33 7.00 10.25 -9.40
CA ARG A 33 6.77 9.91 -10.79
C ARG A 33 5.47 9.12 -10.88
N TYR A 34 4.40 9.80 -11.32
CA TYR A 34 3.15 9.15 -11.68
C TYR A 34 3.16 8.74 -13.14
N GLY A 35 2.60 7.56 -13.43
CA GLY A 35 2.40 7.09 -14.80
C GLY A 35 1.46 7.99 -15.59
N TYR A 36 1.60 7.96 -16.90
CA TYR A 36 0.71 8.69 -17.81
C TYR A 36 -0.64 7.96 -17.91
N GLY A 37 -1.71 8.75 -18.08
CA GLY A 37 -3.04 8.24 -18.36
C GLY A 37 -4.12 8.73 -17.38
N PRO A 38 -5.35 8.29 -17.57
CA PRO A 38 -6.45 8.65 -16.70
C PRO A 38 -6.30 7.98 -15.33
N TYR A 39 -6.77 8.66 -14.27
CA TYR A 39 -6.80 8.10 -12.92
C TYR A 39 -8.09 7.31 -12.65
N ARG A 40 -8.04 6.40 -11.71
CA ARG A 40 -9.22 5.62 -11.26
C ARG A 40 -10.34 6.54 -10.79
N GLY A 41 -11.57 6.24 -11.23
CA GLY A 41 -12.76 7.06 -10.95
C GLY A 41 -12.96 8.25 -11.89
N GLN A 42 -11.99 8.59 -12.73
CA GLN A 42 -12.12 9.68 -13.70
C GLN A 42 -13.31 9.43 -14.64
N ARG A 43 -14.07 10.48 -14.91
CA ARG A 43 -15.14 10.50 -15.92
C ARG A 43 -14.55 10.90 -17.27
N VAL A 44 -14.92 10.18 -18.32
CA VAL A 44 -14.57 10.51 -19.70
C VAL A 44 -15.83 10.41 -20.57
N MET A 45 -16.03 11.38 -21.43
CA MET A 45 -17.23 11.41 -22.30
C MET A 45 -17.05 10.49 -23.51
N HIS A 46 -15.84 10.36 -24.00
CA HIS A 46 -15.50 9.55 -25.16
C HIS A 46 -14.23 8.75 -24.91
N LEU A 47 -14.24 7.48 -25.35
CA LEU A 47 -13.04 6.66 -25.32
C LEU A 47 -12.18 6.97 -26.55
N GLY A 48 -10.96 7.40 -26.33
CA GLY A 48 -10.00 7.67 -27.41
C GLY A 48 -9.49 6.38 -28.04
N GLY A 49 -9.47 6.32 -29.37
CA GLY A 49 -8.89 5.22 -30.13
C GLY A 49 -9.72 3.92 -30.15
N PRO A 50 -9.12 2.81 -30.62
CA PRO A 50 -9.76 1.51 -30.66
C PRO A 50 -10.17 1.06 -29.26
N ARG A 51 -11.38 0.51 -29.18
CA ARG A 51 -11.92 -0.03 -27.91
C ARG A 51 -12.34 -1.47 -28.09
N LEU A 52 -12.07 -2.28 -27.09
CA LEU A 52 -12.53 -3.65 -27.01
C LEU A 52 -13.57 -3.74 -25.89
N MET A 53 -14.73 -4.29 -26.19
CA MET A 53 -15.70 -4.66 -25.17
C MET A 53 -15.30 -5.99 -24.55
N VAL A 54 -15.20 -6.03 -23.24
CA VAL A 54 -14.80 -7.21 -22.46
C VAL A 54 -15.94 -7.55 -21.50
N PRO A 55 -16.78 -8.53 -21.80
CA PRO A 55 -17.82 -8.98 -20.89
C PRO A 55 -17.19 -9.78 -19.74
N TYR A 56 -17.56 -9.46 -18.51
CA TYR A 56 -17.10 -10.16 -17.31
C TYR A 56 -18.17 -10.09 -16.21
N GLY A 57 -18.56 -11.24 -15.66
CA GLY A 57 -19.56 -11.31 -14.57
C GLY A 57 -20.91 -10.63 -14.89
N GLY A 58 -21.37 -10.72 -16.14
CA GLY A 58 -22.63 -10.07 -16.58
C GLY A 58 -22.52 -8.55 -16.78
N ILE A 59 -21.32 -7.97 -16.67
CA ILE A 59 -21.03 -6.54 -16.84
C ILE A 59 -20.13 -6.35 -18.05
N ASN A 60 -20.42 -5.34 -18.88
CA ASN A 60 -19.55 -4.96 -19.98
C ASN A 60 -18.52 -3.93 -19.52
N PHE A 61 -17.25 -4.31 -19.61
CA PHE A 61 -16.13 -3.40 -19.50
C PHE A 61 -15.66 -3.00 -20.90
N TYR A 62 -15.04 -1.85 -21.01
CA TYR A 62 -14.39 -1.40 -22.22
C TYR A 62 -12.91 -1.23 -21.96
N TYR A 63 -12.09 -1.87 -22.78
CA TYR A 63 -10.63 -1.70 -22.74
C TYR A 63 -10.21 -0.75 -23.87
N SER A 64 -9.45 0.26 -23.57
CA SER A 64 -8.87 1.18 -24.53
C SER A 64 -7.55 1.75 -24.03
N ASN A 65 -6.51 1.70 -24.83
CA ASN A 65 -5.18 2.26 -24.52
C ASN A 65 -4.59 1.82 -23.17
N GLY A 66 -4.86 0.58 -22.75
CA GLY A 66 -4.33 0.04 -21.48
C GLY A 66 -5.19 0.31 -20.26
N PHE A 67 -6.31 1.00 -20.40
CA PHE A 67 -7.22 1.33 -19.30
C PHE A 67 -8.58 0.66 -19.49
N TYR A 68 -9.26 0.43 -18.37
CA TYR A 68 -10.57 -0.21 -18.32
C TYR A 68 -11.62 0.81 -17.91
N TYR A 69 -12.79 0.70 -18.52
CA TYR A 69 -13.88 1.65 -18.36
C TYR A 69 -15.19 0.92 -18.17
N ARG A 70 -16.06 1.51 -17.36
CA ARG A 70 -17.47 1.11 -17.27
C ARG A 70 -18.36 2.23 -17.80
N PRO A 71 -19.44 1.92 -18.56
CA PRO A 71 -20.42 2.91 -18.99
C PRO A 71 -21.32 3.30 -17.80
N TYR A 72 -21.65 4.59 -17.72
CA TYR A 72 -22.60 5.18 -16.80
C TYR A 72 -23.46 6.21 -17.57
N GLY A 73 -24.51 5.72 -18.22
CA GLY A 73 -25.34 6.58 -19.05
C GLY A 73 -24.55 7.23 -20.19
N SER A 74 -24.40 8.55 -20.16
CA SER A 74 -23.73 9.33 -21.20
C SER A 74 -22.19 9.43 -21.08
N TYR A 75 -21.58 8.82 -20.06
CA TYR A 75 -20.14 8.88 -19.85
C TYR A 75 -19.57 7.52 -19.46
N PHE A 76 -18.26 7.42 -19.49
CA PHE A 76 -17.51 6.27 -18.98
C PHE A 76 -16.75 6.67 -17.73
N ARG A 77 -16.55 5.72 -16.84
CA ARG A 77 -15.67 5.88 -15.67
C ARG A 77 -14.48 4.94 -15.79
N VAL A 78 -13.30 5.45 -15.52
CA VAL A 78 -12.07 4.63 -15.41
C VAL A 78 -12.20 3.75 -14.17
N VAL A 79 -12.01 2.45 -14.35
CA VAL A 79 -12.16 1.46 -13.26
C VAL A 79 -10.97 0.51 -13.22
N ALA A 80 -10.76 -0.14 -12.07
CA ALA A 80 -9.89 -1.29 -11.99
C ALA A 80 -10.46 -2.43 -12.87
N PRO A 81 -9.63 -3.13 -13.67
CA PRO A 81 -10.08 -4.33 -14.35
C PRO A 81 -10.40 -5.42 -13.32
N PRO A 82 -11.45 -6.21 -13.53
CA PRO A 82 -11.63 -7.43 -12.75
C PRO A 82 -10.48 -8.41 -12.96
N ILE A 83 -10.07 -9.07 -11.87
CA ILE A 83 -9.08 -10.14 -11.92
C ILE A 83 -9.60 -11.29 -12.78
N GLY A 84 -8.73 -11.89 -13.59
CA GLY A 84 -9.09 -12.97 -14.51
C GLY A 84 -9.54 -12.51 -15.90
N ILE A 85 -9.69 -11.20 -16.16
CA ILE A 85 -9.90 -10.70 -17.52
C ILE A 85 -8.68 -11.05 -18.38
N ASN A 86 -8.96 -11.52 -19.61
CA ASN A 86 -7.93 -11.85 -20.59
C ASN A 86 -7.90 -10.84 -21.74
N ILE A 87 -6.71 -10.44 -22.14
CA ILE A 87 -6.46 -9.62 -23.33
C ILE A 87 -5.43 -10.31 -24.24
N ASN A 88 -5.55 -10.10 -25.54
CA ASN A 88 -4.65 -10.73 -26.51
C ASN A 88 -3.37 -9.93 -26.76
N ILE A 89 -3.41 -8.63 -26.47
CA ILE A 89 -2.30 -7.70 -26.75
C ILE A 89 -2.11 -6.80 -25.54
N LEU A 90 -0.89 -6.76 -25.00
CA LEU A 90 -0.52 -5.84 -23.94
C LEU A 90 -0.58 -4.37 -24.40
N PRO A 91 -0.89 -3.43 -23.53
CA PRO A 91 -0.86 -1.99 -23.85
C PRO A 91 0.53 -1.55 -24.27
N ARG A 92 0.63 -0.61 -25.19
CA ARG A 92 1.92 -0.04 -25.60
C ARG A 92 2.61 0.63 -24.40
N GLY A 93 3.90 0.35 -24.21
CA GLY A 93 4.66 0.90 -23.09
C GLY A 93 4.54 0.10 -21.79
N TYR A 94 4.00 -1.11 -21.85
CA TYR A 94 4.05 -2.00 -20.69
C TYR A 94 5.48 -2.22 -20.22
N ARG A 95 5.64 -2.48 -18.92
CA ARG A 95 6.92 -2.87 -18.31
C ARG A 95 6.88 -4.36 -17.98
N ARG A 96 7.91 -5.10 -18.38
CA ARG A 96 8.13 -6.45 -17.89
C ARG A 96 8.85 -6.35 -16.55
N ILE A 97 8.31 -7.00 -15.55
CA ILE A 97 8.89 -7.09 -14.20
C ILE A 97 8.96 -8.56 -13.80
N TYR A 98 9.81 -8.87 -12.84
CA TYR A 98 9.98 -10.21 -12.31
C TYR A 98 9.76 -10.19 -10.80
N VAL A 99 8.99 -11.16 -10.32
CA VAL A 99 8.78 -11.39 -8.89
C VAL A 99 9.06 -12.86 -8.63
N HIS A 100 10.10 -13.15 -7.86
CA HIS A 100 10.59 -14.52 -7.63
C HIS A 100 10.76 -15.31 -8.94
N ASP A 101 11.44 -14.71 -9.92
CA ASP A 101 11.68 -15.25 -11.27
C ASP A 101 10.44 -15.47 -12.13
N VAL A 102 9.25 -15.12 -11.66
CA VAL A 102 8.00 -15.17 -12.43
C VAL A 102 7.82 -13.87 -13.21
N PRO A 103 7.61 -13.91 -14.54
CA PRO A 103 7.40 -12.71 -15.34
C PRO A 103 5.98 -12.18 -15.18
N TYR A 104 5.87 -10.89 -14.94
CA TYR A 104 4.64 -10.10 -14.98
C TYR A 104 4.80 -8.93 -15.94
N TYR A 105 3.68 -8.37 -16.36
CA TYR A 105 3.64 -7.18 -17.21
C TYR A 105 2.81 -6.12 -16.52
N TYR A 106 3.37 -4.94 -16.38
CA TYR A 106 2.75 -3.83 -15.66
C TYR A 106 2.41 -2.69 -16.61
N TYR A 107 1.22 -2.11 -16.45
CA TYR A 107 0.82 -0.87 -17.11
C TYR A 107 -0.22 -0.11 -16.28
N GLY A 108 0.10 1.11 -15.86
CA GLY A 108 -0.86 2.04 -15.23
C GLY A 108 -1.63 1.49 -14.03
N GLY A 109 -0.99 0.69 -13.18
CA GLY A 109 -1.62 0.06 -12.01
C GLY A 109 -2.32 -1.27 -12.30
N THR A 110 -2.19 -1.81 -13.52
CA THR A 110 -2.71 -3.13 -13.87
C THR A 110 -1.56 -4.09 -14.09
N TYR A 111 -1.65 -5.27 -13.47
CA TYR A 111 -0.69 -6.35 -13.61
C TYR A 111 -1.26 -7.47 -14.45
N TYR A 112 -0.43 -8.01 -15.31
CA TYR A 112 -0.79 -9.12 -16.20
C TYR A 112 0.23 -10.24 -16.05
N ARG A 113 -0.22 -11.47 -16.22
CA ARG A 113 0.66 -12.65 -16.39
C ARG A 113 0.39 -13.30 -17.74
N PRO A 114 1.33 -14.08 -18.30
CA PRO A 114 1.05 -14.93 -19.44
C PRO A 114 -0.12 -15.86 -19.12
N GLY A 115 -1.12 -15.87 -19.95
CA GLY A 115 -2.26 -16.76 -19.88
C GLY A 115 -2.19 -17.90 -20.94
N ALA A 116 -3.24 -18.69 -21.04
CA ALA A 116 -3.35 -19.73 -22.06
C ALA A 116 -3.53 -19.09 -23.46
N ARG A 117 -3.15 -19.82 -24.52
CA ARG A 117 -3.36 -19.42 -25.92
C ARG A 117 -2.76 -18.07 -26.31
N ASN A 118 -1.58 -17.74 -25.80
CA ASN A 118 -0.88 -16.47 -26.08
C ASN A 118 -1.66 -15.21 -25.69
N ASN A 119 -2.49 -15.26 -24.68
CA ASN A 119 -3.14 -14.11 -24.09
C ASN A 119 -2.47 -13.71 -22.77
N TYR A 120 -2.96 -12.63 -22.18
CA TYR A 120 -2.50 -12.09 -20.91
C TYR A 120 -3.69 -11.95 -19.98
N GLU A 121 -3.56 -12.49 -18.78
CA GLU A 121 -4.59 -12.45 -17.75
C GLU A 121 -4.30 -11.33 -16.77
N VAL A 122 -5.30 -10.53 -16.44
CA VAL A 122 -5.23 -9.56 -15.35
C VAL A 122 -5.13 -10.30 -14.02
N VAL A 123 -4.15 -9.94 -13.23
CA VAL A 123 -3.91 -10.52 -11.91
C VAL A 123 -3.79 -9.43 -10.85
N ASP A 124 -3.91 -9.83 -9.58
CA ASP A 124 -3.60 -8.96 -8.46
C ASP A 124 -2.16 -8.45 -8.53
N ALA A 125 -1.91 -7.29 -7.92
CA ALA A 125 -0.56 -6.77 -7.76
C ALA A 125 0.29 -7.79 -6.99
N PRO A 126 1.37 -8.34 -7.60
CA PRO A 126 2.20 -9.30 -6.88
C PRO A 126 3.01 -8.59 -5.80
N LEU A 127 3.02 -9.12 -4.57
CA LEU A 127 3.91 -8.64 -3.51
C LEU A 127 5.37 -8.73 -3.96
N GLY A 128 6.15 -7.69 -3.65
CA GLY A 128 7.53 -7.56 -4.12
C GLY A 128 7.67 -7.04 -5.56
N ALA A 129 6.58 -6.84 -6.30
CA ALA A 129 6.65 -6.23 -7.63
C ALA A 129 7.14 -4.79 -7.54
N SER A 130 8.24 -4.49 -8.23
CA SER A 130 8.81 -3.15 -8.28
C SER A 130 8.54 -2.49 -9.62
N VAL A 131 8.07 -1.24 -9.59
CA VAL A 131 7.73 -0.45 -10.77
C VAL A 131 8.41 0.94 -10.70
N PRO A 132 8.82 1.52 -11.84
CA PRO A 132 9.51 2.81 -11.85
C PRO A 132 8.56 4.01 -11.70
N GLU A 133 7.26 3.79 -11.79
CA GLU A 133 6.25 4.83 -11.77
C GLU A 133 5.02 4.35 -10.99
N LEU A 134 4.50 5.22 -10.10
CA LEU A 134 3.22 4.97 -9.44
C LEU A 134 2.08 5.00 -10.46
N PRO A 135 1.04 4.18 -10.26
CA PRO A 135 -0.18 4.33 -11.04
C PRO A 135 -0.80 5.71 -10.80
N ASN A 136 -1.35 6.31 -11.85
CA ASN A 136 -1.99 7.61 -11.73
C ASN A 136 -3.24 7.52 -10.82
N GLY A 137 -3.31 8.42 -9.84
CA GLY A 137 -4.36 8.42 -8.81
C GLY A 137 -3.97 7.72 -7.50
N ALA A 138 -2.75 7.17 -7.42
CA ALA A 138 -2.23 6.69 -6.14
C ALA A 138 -2.11 7.85 -5.15
N ARG A 139 -2.56 7.64 -3.93
CA ARG A 139 -2.55 8.65 -2.86
C ARG A 139 -1.51 8.31 -1.80
N VAL A 140 -0.93 9.34 -1.21
CA VAL A 140 -0.01 9.19 -0.09
C VAL A 140 -0.81 8.84 1.17
N ILE A 141 -0.34 7.83 1.90
CA ILE A 141 -0.82 7.49 3.23
C ILE A 141 0.37 7.34 4.18
N VAL A 142 0.14 7.52 5.46
CA VAL A 142 1.16 7.33 6.51
C VAL A 142 0.61 6.32 7.50
N ILE A 143 1.38 5.25 7.74
CA ILE A 143 1.06 4.20 8.70
C ILE A 143 2.30 3.99 9.55
N ASN A 144 2.19 4.12 10.88
CA ASN A 144 3.30 3.99 11.84
C ASN A 144 4.51 4.86 11.42
N ASP A 145 4.26 6.15 11.12
CA ASP A 145 5.25 7.13 10.65
C ASP A 145 5.99 6.76 9.34
N GLN A 146 5.58 5.67 8.68
CA GLN A 146 6.09 5.27 7.37
C GLN A 146 5.16 5.74 6.26
N LYS A 147 5.75 6.30 5.20
CA LYS A 147 5.02 6.77 4.02
C LYS A 147 4.82 5.64 3.02
N TYR A 148 3.59 5.47 2.57
CA TYR A 148 3.19 4.55 1.51
C TYR A 148 2.36 5.29 0.46
N TYR A 149 2.16 4.64 -0.67
CA TYR A 149 1.24 5.08 -1.72
C TYR A 149 0.19 3.99 -1.93
N GLU A 150 -1.06 4.36 -1.97
CA GLU A 150 -2.18 3.42 -2.08
C GLU A 150 -3.00 3.67 -3.33
N LEU A 151 -3.34 2.60 -4.05
CA LEU A 151 -4.34 2.59 -5.11
C LEU A 151 -5.12 1.27 -5.09
N ASP A 152 -6.45 1.37 -4.99
CA ASP A 152 -7.37 0.21 -5.05
C ASP A 152 -6.96 -0.93 -4.10
N GLY A 153 -6.51 -0.60 -2.89
CA GLY A 153 -6.07 -1.59 -1.88
C GLY A 153 -4.64 -2.10 -2.07
N THR A 154 -3.92 -1.68 -3.11
CA THR A 154 -2.51 -2.00 -3.31
C THR A 154 -1.64 -0.92 -2.68
N TYR A 155 -0.68 -1.32 -1.87
CA TYR A 155 0.26 -0.42 -1.18
C TYR A 155 1.65 -0.52 -1.79
N TYR A 156 2.25 0.63 -2.04
CA TYR A 156 3.59 0.76 -2.59
C TYR A 156 4.49 1.47 -1.59
N LYS A 157 5.70 0.99 -1.42
CA LYS A 157 6.79 1.65 -0.68
C LYS A 157 7.80 2.19 -1.66
N GLU A 158 8.27 3.41 -1.42
CA GLU A 158 9.33 4.03 -2.20
C GLU A 158 10.68 3.41 -1.85
N GLU A 159 11.45 3.06 -2.87
CA GLU A 159 12.80 2.55 -2.76
C GLU A 159 13.74 3.38 -3.66
N ILE A 160 14.86 3.81 -3.10
CA ILE A 160 15.91 4.47 -3.87
C ILE A 160 16.89 3.39 -4.33
N ARG A 161 17.08 3.27 -5.64
CA ARG A 161 18.04 2.35 -6.24
C ARG A 161 19.29 3.07 -6.74
N GLY A 162 20.24 2.33 -7.27
CA GLY A 162 21.46 2.90 -7.82
C GLY A 162 21.18 4.09 -8.74
N ASN A 163 22.04 5.12 -8.71
CA ASN A 163 21.90 6.40 -9.41
C ASN A 163 20.72 7.28 -8.94
N ASP A 164 20.29 7.15 -7.68
CA ASP A 164 19.17 7.90 -7.09
C ASP A 164 17.82 7.69 -7.85
N GLU A 165 17.67 6.55 -8.52
CA GLU A 165 16.41 6.20 -9.15
C GLU A 165 15.37 5.76 -8.13
N ILE A 166 14.19 6.40 -8.18
CA ILE A 166 13.07 6.04 -7.32
C ILE A 166 12.26 4.93 -7.99
N TRP A 167 12.05 3.86 -7.25
CA TRP A 167 11.19 2.75 -7.59
C TRP A 167 10.12 2.57 -6.52
N TYR A 168 9.04 1.92 -6.86
CA TYR A 168 7.91 1.67 -5.98
C TYR A 168 7.63 0.17 -5.90
N THR A 169 7.82 -0.41 -4.73
CA THR A 169 7.64 -1.84 -4.50
C THR A 169 6.30 -2.11 -3.84
N VAL A 170 5.55 -3.06 -4.36
CA VAL A 170 4.29 -3.53 -3.78
C VAL A 170 4.60 -4.23 -2.46
N VAL A 171 4.11 -3.65 -1.36
CA VAL A 171 4.32 -4.13 0.01
C VAL A 171 3.03 -4.46 0.73
N GLY A 172 1.90 -4.43 0.03
CA GLY A 172 0.62 -4.78 0.61
C GLY A 172 -0.49 -4.79 -0.44
N LYS A 173 -1.54 -5.53 -0.12
CA LYS A 173 -2.75 -5.64 -0.95
C LYS A 173 -3.97 -5.89 -0.07
N ASP A 174 -5.16 -5.74 -0.64
CA ASP A 174 -6.44 -6.00 0.03
C ASP A 174 -6.59 -5.25 1.37
N GLY A 175 -6.01 -4.05 1.45
CA GLY A 175 -6.05 -3.24 2.66
C GLY A 175 -5.07 -3.68 3.75
N LYS A 176 -4.16 -4.62 3.47
CA LYS A 176 -3.15 -5.12 4.41
C LYS A 176 -1.74 -4.84 3.87
N LEU A 177 -0.86 -4.35 4.74
CA LEU A 177 0.57 -4.30 4.44
C LEU A 177 1.17 -5.69 4.66
N ASP A 178 1.96 -6.14 3.70
CA ASP A 178 2.90 -7.23 3.86
C ASP A 178 4.24 -6.56 4.20
N THR A 179 4.42 -6.23 5.45
CA THR A 179 5.71 -5.80 5.95
C THR A 179 6.50 -7.05 6.25
N ASP A 180 7.64 -7.26 5.58
CA ASP A 180 8.69 -8.23 5.95
C ASP A 180 9.38 -7.89 7.30
N GLU A 181 8.99 -6.83 7.96
CA GLU A 181 9.02 -6.86 9.39
C GLU A 181 8.06 -7.99 9.75
N GLU A 182 8.64 -9.20 9.96
CA GLU A 182 8.10 -10.14 10.88
C GLU A 182 7.45 -9.26 11.97
N TYR A 183 6.16 -9.02 11.82
CA TYR A 183 5.34 -8.66 12.93
C TYR A 183 5.65 -9.82 13.86
N LYS A 184 6.67 -9.63 14.70
CA LYS A 184 6.74 -10.36 15.93
C LYS A 184 5.42 -9.98 16.53
N ASP A 185 4.44 -10.81 16.23
CA ASP A 185 3.31 -10.98 17.07
C ASP A 185 3.99 -11.28 18.42
N ASP A 186 4.24 -10.22 19.19
CA ASP A 186 4.75 -10.34 20.55
C ASP A 186 3.74 -11.16 21.35
N GLY A 187 2.82 -11.78 20.63
CA GLY A 187 1.67 -12.53 21.07
C GLY A 187 0.75 -11.58 21.85
N PRO A 188 -0.38 -12.10 22.27
CA PRO A 188 -1.35 -11.33 23.03
C PRO A 188 -0.69 -10.73 24.28
N VAL A 189 -0.69 -9.40 24.40
CA VAL A 189 -0.07 -8.67 25.52
C VAL A 189 -1.09 -8.58 26.65
N ILE A 190 -0.65 -8.84 27.88
CA ILE A 190 -1.52 -8.69 29.08
C ILE A 190 -1.97 -7.22 29.15
N GLY A 191 -3.28 -7.02 29.21
CA GLY A 191 -3.93 -5.71 29.19
C GLY A 191 -4.60 -5.33 27.88
N ASP A 192 -4.27 -6.00 26.78
CA ASP A 192 -4.94 -5.78 25.49
C ASP A 192 -6.42 -6.19 25.56
N VAL A 193 -7.25 -5.46 24.82
CA VAL A 193 -8.68 -5.70 24.75
C VAL A 193 -9.08 -6.08 23.33
N VAL A 194 -9.74 -7.21 23.18
CA VAL A 194 -10.25 -7.70 21.91
C VAL A 194 -11.78 -7.70 21.91
N ASN A 195 -12.39 -7.55 20.75
CA ASN A 195 -13.85 -7.50 20.59
C ASN A 195 -14.48 -8.91 20.57
N GLU A 196 -13.72 -9.92 20.18
CA GLU A 196 -14.18 -11.31 20.05
C GLU A 196 -13.11 -12.24 20.61
N LEU A 197 -13.56 -13.34 21.24
CA LEU A 197 -12.66 -14.39 21.68
C LEU A 197 -12.11 -15.18 20.49
N PRO A 198 -10.86 -15.67 20.54
CA PRO A 198 -10.38 -16.69 19.62
C PRO A 198 -11.31 -17.89 19.57
N ALA A 199 -11.32 -18.59 18.44
CA ALA A 199 -12.06 -19.84 18.32
C ALA A 199 -11.58 -20.88 19.37
N ASP A 200 -12.48 -21.77 19.78
CA ASP A 200 -12.21 -22.88 20.68
C ASP A 200 -11.74 -22.50 22.11
N CYS A 201 -12.07 -21.27 22.56
CA CYS A 201 -11.85 -20.89 23.96
C CYS A 201 -12.71 -21.73 24.90
N ARG A 202 -12.10 -22.23 25.97
CA ARG A 202 -12.79 -22.92 27.09
C ARG A 202 -13.02 -21.94 28.25
N THR A 203 -14.14 -22.15 28.98
CA THR A 203 -14.42 -21.37 30.19
C THR A 203 -13.78 -22.04 31.40
N VAL A 204 -13.10 -21.25 32.24
CA VAL A 204 -12.57 -21.71 33.55
C VAL A 204 -12.98 -20.73 34.63
N THR A 205 -13.15 -21.25 35.87
CA THR A 205 -13.43 -20.42 37.03
C THR A 205 -12.25 -20.52 37.99
N LEU A 206 -11.62 -19.38 38.27
CA LEU A 206 -10.49 -19.30 39.22
C LEU A 206 -10.84 -18.26 40.29
N ASN A 207 -10.77 -18.67 41.53
CA ASN A 207 -11.09 -17.83 42.71
C ASN A 207 -12.47 -17.16 42.62
N GLY A 208 -13.46 -17.83 42.03
CA GLY A 208 -14.82 -17.31 41.85
C GLY A 208 -15.01 -16.40 40.62
N ASN A 209 -13.96 -16.07 39.90
CA ASN A 209 -14.02 -15.26 38.66
C ASN A 209 -13.99 -16.16 37.42
N LYS A 210 -14.81 -15.79 36.42
CA LYS A 210 -14.91 -16.49 35.16
C LYS A 210 -13.86 -15.93 34.16
N TYR A 211 -13.13 -16.86 33.54
CA TYR A 211 -12.16 -16.55 32.48
C TYR A 211 -12.42 -17.42 31.27
N TYR A 212 -11.98 -16.94 30.10
CA TYR A 212 -11.92 -17.71 28.87
C TYR A 212 -10.47 -18.00 28.54
N VAL A 213 -10.15 -19.21 28.16
CA VAL A 213 -8.79 -19.64 27.88
C VAL A 213 -8.72 -20.16 26.45
N SER A 214 -7.88 -19.54 25.63
CA SER A 214 -7.64 -19.99 24.27
C SER A 214 -6.85 -21.30 24.22
N PRO A 215 -6.80 -21.99 23.06
CA PRO A 215 -5.92 -23.15 22.88
C PRO A 215 -4.43 -22.86 23.16
N ASP A 216 -4.00 -21.60 22.98
CA ASP A 216 -2.64 -21.13 23.25
C ASP A 216 -2.42 -20.69 24.70
N GLU A 217 -3.33 -21.08 25.61
CA GLU A 217 -3.29 -20.82 27.06
C GLU A 217 -3.35 -19.33 27.45
N VAL A 218 -3.89 -18.47 26.60
CA VAL A 218 -4.13 -17.07 26.92
C VAL A 218 -5.45 -16.91 27.65
N TYR A 219 -5.43 -16.18 28.78
CA TYR A 219 -6.59 -15.95 29.65
C TYR A 219 -7.24 -14.61 29.36
N TYR A 220 -8.56 -14.60 29.21
CA TYR A 220 -9.37 -13.41 28.92
C TYR A 220 -10.44 -13.24 30.01
N GLU A 221 -10.69 -12.00 30.43
CA GLU A 221 -11.84 -11.61 31.25
C GLU A 221 -12.83 -10.75 30.47
N GLU A 222 -14.11 -10.86 30.75
CA GLU A 222 -15.13 -9.97 30.18
C GLU A 222 -14.98 -8.56 30.76
N VAL A 223 -14.98 -7.54 29.89
CA VAL A 223 -14.98 -6.13 30.27
C VAL A 223 -16.08 -5.39 29.51
N ALA A 224 -16.61 -4.33 30.09
CA ALA A 224 -17.59 -3.48 29.42
C ALA A 224 -16.89 -2.64 28.34
N GLY A 225 -17.37 -2.78 27.11
CA GLY A 225 -16.94 -1.96 25.97
C GLY A 225 -17.86 -0.75 25.74
N PRO A 226 -17.53 0.07 24.73
CA PRO A 226 -18.36 1.20 24.30
C PRO A 226 -19.77 0.72 23.90
N HIS A 227 -20.78 1.60 24.10
CA HIS A 227 -22.16 1.31 23.70
C HIS A 227 -22.78 0.04 24.30
N ASN A 228 -22.36 -0.34 25.52
CA ASN A 228 -22.83 -1.52 26.22
C ASN A 228 -22.50 -2.85 25.51
N THR A 229 -21.38 -2.88 24.76
CA THR A 229 -20.84 -4.11 24.18
C THR A 229 -19.98 -4.86 25.19
N ILE A 230 -19.82 -6.17 24.98
CA ILE A 230 -18.87 -6.97 25.74
C ILE A 230 -17.57 -7.02 24.96
N GLN A 231 -16.47 -6.79 25.66
CA GLN A 231 -15.12 -6.96 25.16
C GLN A 231 -14.35 -7.90 26.09
N TYR A 232 -13.18 -8.35 25.66
CA TYR A 232 -12.39 -9.33 26.42
C TYR A 232 -10.98 -8.79 26.60
N ARG A 233 -10.54 -8.69 27.87
CA ARG A 233 -9.19 -8.23 28.22
C ARG A 233 -8.31 -9.42 28.48
N ILE A 234 -7.09 -9.40 27.94
CA ILE A 234 -6.06 -10.38 28.21
C ILE A 234 -5.49 -10.17 29.61
N VAL A 235 -5.56 -11.18 30.45
CA VAL A 235 -5.17 -11.10 31.87
C VAL A 235 -4.09 -12.12 32.26
N GLY A 236 -3.70 -13.01 31.34
CA GLY A 236 -2.66 -14.01 31.61
C GLY A 236 -2.29 -14.82 30.37
N LYS A 237 -1.14 -15.43 30.45
CA LYS A 237 -0.60 -16.45 29.52
C LYS A 237 -0.08 -17.61 30.33
#